data_06436c5a61861b7da09ffe587aab95a0
#
_entry.id   06436c5a61861b7da09ffe587aab95a0
#
_cell.length_a   1.000
_cell.length_b   1.000
_cell.length_c   1.000
_cell.angle_alpha   90.00
_cell.angle_beta   90.00
_cell.angle_gamma   90.00
#
_symmetry.space_group_name_H-M   'P 1'
#
loop_
_entity.id
_entity.type
_entity.pdbx_description
1 polymer ?
#
loop_
_entity_poly.entity_id
_entity_poly.type
_entity_poly.pdbx_seq_one_letter_code
_entity_poly.pdbx_strand_id
1 'polypeptide(L)'
;FLRNMGGYTTDRNTHREGLTMAGLMMFGKGLPVRERFDNVRMDYIDKTNLIGDSRWSDRLTYDGTWENNLYNFFTRIMPKLTADIKRPFKLQGMERIDDTPVHKAIREGMTNMIIHADFFVTGVLKVEKYNHELLFSNPGSLKLPIEDIMCGGNSKARNPRIQNMLRMIGYGDNIGSGYPTILKVWKEENWRKPTLLDRTELRQVDLTLPMISLLPENVLHEMEAHYGEMLFVSLTAEEQIIAAYVWNGESVSNAELQQLLGLNSIEVGKILHGMVEKQLLNQENKNRWTTYTICKERVGDKKSDKKSDKKSDKKGDKKGDKKSDKKNAMELTDTEQQILALMRLDASVTYSMLEKKLSLGRTTLFKAISHLKEINVVSREGGRKN
;
A
#
# COMPACT_ATOMS: atom_id res chain seq x y z
N PHE A 1 27.72 -12.82 30.43
CA PHE A 1 27.03 -12.32 29.25
C PHE A 1 26.07 -13.36 28.67
N LEU A 2 26.57 -14.50 28.12
CA LEU A 2 25.71 -15.53 27.48
C LEU A 2 24.64 -16.11 28.42
N ARG A 3 24.90 -16.27 29.72
CA ARG A 3 23.88 -16.70 30.70
C ARG A 3 22.71 -15.73 30.77
N ASN A 4 23.01 -14.43 30.85
CA ASN A 4 21.99 -13.39 30.95
C ASN A 4 21.12 -13.29 29.69
N MET A 5 21.68 -13.61 28.53
CA MET A 5 20.98 -13.66 27.26
C MET A 5 20.18 -14.97 27.07
N GLY A 6 20.34 -15.95 27.94
CA GLY A 6 19.76 -17.28 27.79
C GLY A 6 20.49 -18.18 26.79
N GLY A 7 21.72 -17.82 26.41
CA GLY A 7 22.57 -18.58 25.49
C GLY A 7 23.38 -19.68 26.16
N TYR A 8 23.53 -19.63 27.48
CA TYR A 8 24.26 -20.61 28.29
C TYR A 8 23.45 -20.96 29.53
N THR A 9 23.45 -22.22 29.91
CA THR A 9 22.65 -22.69 31.06
C THR A 9 23.36 -23.86 31.75
N THR A 10 22.90 -24.15 32.97
CA THR A 10 23.24 -25.37 33.71
C THR A 10 22.02 -26.28 33.68
N ASP A 11 22.19 -27.50 33.21
CA ASP A 11 21.16 -28.53 33.28
C ASP A 11 20.88 -28.90 34.74
N ARG A 12 19.62 -28.81 35.16
CA ARG A 12 19.22 -29.00 36.56
C ARG A 12 19.34 -30.45 37.03
N ASN A 13 19.26 -31.40 36.11
CA ASN A 13 19.28 -32.82 36.43
C ASN A 13 20.71 -33.37 36.47
N THR A 14 21.53 -32.97 35.48
CA THR A 14 22.88 -33.46 35.31
C THR A 14 23.94 -32.55 35.86
N HIS A 15 23.57 -31.32 36.27
CA HIS A 15 24.47 -30.23 36.67
C HIS A 15 25.56 -29.88 35.63
N ARG A 16 25.41 -30.34 34.38
CA ARG A 16 26.31 -30.00 33.30
C ARG A 16 25.99 -28.61 32.77
N GLU A 17 27.03 -27.87 32.51
CA GLU A 17 26.96 -26.55 31.93
C GLU A 17 27.21 -26.58 30.42
N GLY A 18 26.49 -25.74 29.66
CA GLY A 18 26.68 -25.68 28.23
C GLY A 18 25.85 -24.62 27.54
N LEU A 19 26.04 -24.48 26.24
CA LEU A 19 25.24 -23.64 25.39
C LEU A 19 23.81 -24.19 25.29
N THR A 20 22.85 -23.28 25.33
CA THR A 20 21.50 -23.61 24.90
C THR A 20 21.48 -23.77 23.38
N MET A 21 20.42 -24.37 22.82
CA MET A 21 20.24 -24.42 21.37
C MET A 21 20.26 -23.02 20.74
N ALA A 22 19.63 -22.06 21.38
CA ALA A 22 19.66 -20.66 20.93
C ALA A 22 21.06 -20.05 20.97
N GLY A 23 21.83 -20.31 22.05
CA GLY A 23 23.22 -19.86 22.16
C GLY A 23 24.14 -20.50 21.11
N LEU A 24 23.93 -21.81 20.85
CA LEU A 24 24.65 -22.52 19.80
C LEU A 24 24.35 -21.94 18.41
N MET A 25 23.07 -21.75 18.09
CA MET A 25 22.66 -21.19 16.80
C MET A 25 23.15 -19.76 16.60
N MET A 26 23.11 -18.93 17.65
CA MET A 26 23.52 -17.52 17.55
C MET A 26 25.03 -17.35 17.47
N PHE A 27 25.82 -18.09 18.28
CA PHE A 27 27.23 -17.78 18.48
C PHE A 27 28.16 -19.02 18.38
N GLY A 28 27.60 -20.17 18.05
CA GLY A 28 28.37 -21.41 17.94
C GLY A 28 29.32 -21.41 16.76
N LYS A 29 30.34 -22.27 16.83
CA LYS A 29 31.19 -22.57 15.67
C LYS A 29 30.39 -23.40 14.64
N GLY A 30 30.77 -23.26 13.37
CA GLY A 30 30.01 -23.86 12.27
C GLY A 30 29.88 -25.38 12.36
N LEU A 31 30.94 -26.10 12.80
CA LEU A 31 30.87 -27.57 12.95
C LEU A 31 29.85 -28.01 14.03
N PRO A 32 29.94 -27.57 15.29
CA PRO A 32 28.95 -27.89 16.32
C PRO A 32 27.50 -27.50 15.95
N VAL A 33 27.31 -26.41 15.22
CA VAL A 33 25.98 -26.02 14.72
C VAL A 33 25.46 -27.08 13.76
N ARG A 34 26.25 -27.54 12.80
CA ARG A 34 25.86 -28.56 11.82
C ARG A 34 25.68 -29.94 12.43
N GLU A 35 26.51 -30.32 13.41
CA GLU A 35 26.35 -31.58 14.15
C GLU A 35 25.02 -31.67 14.91
N ARG A 36 24.54 -30.51 15.40
CA ARG A 36 23.27 -30.45 16.14
C ARG A 36 22.07 -30.19 15.23
N PHE A 37 22.26 -29.46 14.14
CA PHE A 37 21.24 -29.00 13.20
C PHE A 37 21.72 -29.28 11.76
N ASP A 38 21.74 -30.51 11.38
CA ASP A 38 22.21 -31.01 10.07
C ASP A 38 21.41 -30.45 8.88
N ASN A 39 20.16 -30.05 9.13
CA ASN A 39 19.26 -29.48 8.14
C ASN A 39 19.38 -27.94 8.00
N VAL A 40 20.12 -27.26 8.88
CA VAL A 40 20.20 -25.81 8.86
C VAL A 40 21.17 -25.33 7.77
N ARG A 41 20.62 -24.59 6.82
CA ARG A 41 21.36 -23.90 5.77
C ARG A 41 21.04 -22.42 5.83
N MET A 42 22.03 -21.59 5.54
CA MET A 42 21.92 -20.12 5.49
C MET A 42 22.56 -19.64 4.21
N ASP A 43 21.77 -19.06 3.32
CA ASP A 43 22.21 -18.59 2.01
C ASP A 43 21.77 -17.13 1.78
N TYR A 44 22.70 -16.31 1.33
CA TYR A 44 22.42 -15.02 0.72
C TYR A 44 22.83 -15.07 -0.74
N ILE A 45 21.98 -14.57 -1.63
CA ILE A 45 22.19 -14.55 -3.07
C ILE A 45 21.86 -13.16 -3.59
N ASP A 46 22.86 -12.45 -4.10
CA ASP A 46 22.65 -11.19 -4.79
C ASP A 46 22.45 -11.44 -6.28
N LYS A 47 21.33 -11.02 -6.80
CA LYS A 47 20.94 -11.14 -8.20
C LYS A 47 20.76 -9.77 -8.85
N THR A 48 21.40 -8.75 -8.28
CA THR A 48 21.38 -7.41 -8.87
C THR A 48 22.36 -7.33 -10.03
N ASN A 49 21.98 -6.59 -11.08
CA ASN A 49 22.84 -6.25 -12.22
C ASN A 49 23.57 -7.45 -12.84
N LEU A 50 22.87 -8.56 -13.03
CA LEU A 50 23.41 -9.77 -13.64
C LEU A 50 23.90 -9.48 -15.06
N ILE A 51 25.11 -9.99 -15.39
CA ILE A 51 25.73 -9.85 -16.70
C ILE A 51 25.86 -11.24 -17.33
N GLY A 52 25.36 -11.38 -18.56
CA GLY A 52 25.41 -12.65 -19.30
C GLY A 52 24.68 -13.79 -18.58
N ASP A 53 25.30 -14.97 -18.55
CA ASP A 53 24.72 -16.17 -17.92
C ASP A 53 25.01 -16.29 -16.41
N SER A 54 25.43 -15.20 -15.76
CA SER A 54 25.71 -15.19 -14.33
C SER A 54 24.47 -15.50 -13.49
N ARG A 55 24.58 -16.42 -12.54
CA ARG A 55 23.49 -16.81 -11.64
C ARG A 55 23.34 -15.88 -10.44
N TRP A 56 24.37 -15.17 -10.08
CA TRP A 56 24.48 -14.19 -8.99
C TRP A 56 25.62 -13.22 -9.24
N SER A 57 25.51 -12.02 -8.71
CA SER A 57 26.60 -11.03 -8.64
C SER A 57 27.43 -11.17 -7.36
N ASP A 58 26.79 -11.59 -6.25
CA ASP A 58 27.44 -11.89 -4.98
C ASP A 58 26.68 -13.01 -4.26
N ARG A 59 27.38 -13.74 -3.41
CA ARG A 59 26.81 -14.85 -2.66
C ARG A 59 27.52 -15.04 -1.33
N LEU A 60 26.77 -15.30 -0.26
CA LEU A 60 27.27 -15.81 1.00
C LEU A 60 26.59 -17.14 1.31
N THR A 61 27.34 -18.21 1.19
CA THR A 61 26.95 -19.56 1.63
C THR A 61 28.04 -20.12 2.51
N TYR A 62 27.77 -21.20 3.20
CA TYR A 62 28.82 -21.83 3.97
C TYR A 62 29.87 -22.49 3.03
N ASP A 63 31.10 -22.02 3.13
CA ASP A 63 32.27 -22.48 2.36
C ASP A 63 33.46 -22.87 3.24
N GLY A 64 33.28 -22.83 4.56
CA GLY A 64 34.36 -23.09 5.54
C GLY A 64 35.18 -21.87 5.90
N THR A 65 35.02 -20.73 5.25
CA THR A 65 35.80 -19.51 5.53
C THR A 65 35.23 -18.68 6.69
N TRP A 66 34.03 -19.00 7.15
CA TRP A 66 33.36 -18.30 8.23
C TRP A 66 32.56 -19.25 9.13
N GLU A 67 32.35 -18.84 10.36
CA GLU A 67 31.49 -19.59 11.30
C GLU A 67 30.03 -19.42 10.96
N ASN A 68 29.39 -20.52 10.53
CA ASN A 68 27.99 -20.57 10.06
C ASN A 68 27.02 -20.53 11.24
N ASN A 69 26.86 -19.36 11.85
CA ASN A 69 25.90 -19.06 12.90
C ASN A 69 25.04 -17.84 12.55
N LEU A 70 23.94 -17.66 13.25
CA LEU A 70 22.97 -16.61 12.94
C LEU A 70 23.51 -15.20 13.11
N TYR A 71 24.37 -14.97 14.10
CA TYR A 71 24.99 -13.66 14.33
C TYR A 71 25.90 -13.26 13.16
N ASN A 72 26.77 -14.17 12.74
CA ASN A 72 27.66 -13.91 11.61
C ASN A 72 26.89 -13.77 10.29
N PHE A 73 25.87 -14.58 10.10
CA PHE A 73 25.01 -14.47 8.92
C PHE A 73 24.33 -13.09 8.88
N PHE A 74 23.71 -12.69 9.99
CA PHE A 74 23.04 -11.40 10.11
C PHE A 74 23.98 -10.22 9.85
N THR A 75 25.11 -10.18 10.56
CA THR A 75 26.06 -9.05 10.50
C THR A 75 26.76 -8.92 9.15
N ARG A 76 26.96 -10.03 8.42
CA ARG A 76 27.56 -10.03 7.09
C ARG A 76 26.59 -9.61 5.99
N ILE A 77 25.30 -9.91 6.15
CA ILE A 77 24.31 -9.64 5.11
C ILE A 77 23.70 -8.25 5.24
N MET A 78 23.42 -7.76 6.45
CA MET A 78 22.75 -6.48 6.65
C MET A 78 23.39 -5.32 5.89
N PRO A 79 24.72 -5.13 5.89
CA PRO A 79 25.36 -4.09 5.09
C PRO A 79 25.12 -4.24 3.59
N LYS A 80 25.09 -5.49 3.08
CA LYS A 80 24.84 -5.79 1.66
C LYS A 80 23.40 -5.49 1.25
N LEU A 81 22.42 -5.78 2.12
CA LEU A 81 21.02 -5.51 1.87
C LEU A 81 20.69 -4.00 1.80
N THR A 82 21.43 -3.20 2.57
CA THR A 82 21.19 -1.76 2.72
C THR A 82 22.16 -0.88 1.95
N ALA A 83 23.09 -1.47 1.19
CA ALA A 83 24.14 -0.73 0.47
C ALA A 83 23.57 0.32 -0.49
N ASP A 84 22.48 -0.02 -1.19
CA ASP A 84 21.88 0.81 -2.24
C ASP A 84 20.75 1.73 -1.70
N ILE A 85 20.45 1.65 -0.39
CA ILE A 85 19.40 2.47 0.22
C ILE A 85 19.94 3.89 0.42
N LYS A 86 19.21 4.87 -0.13
CA LYS A 86 19.54 6.28 0.03
C LYS A 86 19.60 6.65 1.52
N ARG A 87 20.68 7.29 1.94
CA ARG A 87 20.90 7.79 3.31
C ARG A 87 20.87 9.31 3.30
N PRO A 88 19.69 9.94 3.43
CA PRO A 88 19.62 11.39 3.51
C PRO A 88 20.42 11.89 4.72
N PHE A 89 21.13 13.00 4.55
CA PHE A 89 21.85 13.61 5.65
C PHE A 89 20.86 14.16 6.68
N LYS A 90 20.76 13.47 7.82
CA LYS A 90 19.94 13.91 8.97
C LYS A 90 20.80 13.91 10.23
N LEU A 91 20.66 14.98 11.01
CA LEU A 91 21.31 15.10 12.32
C LEU A 91 20.25 14.96 13.42
N GLN A 92 20.60 14.25 14.48
CA GLN A 92 19.88 14.27 15.75
C GLN A 92 20.84 14.79 16.80
N GLY A 93 20.70 16.08 17.14
CA GLY A 93 21.71 16.78 17.90
C GLY A 93 23.00 16.93 17.10
N MET A 94 24.12 16.40 17.63
CA MET A 94 25.43 16.38 16.95
C MET A 94 25.74 15.06 16.23
N GLU A 95 24.86 14.06 16.34
CA GLU A 95 25.07 12.76 15.75
C GLU A 95 24.35 12.62 14.41
N ARG A 96 25.04 12.00 13.43
CA ARG A 96 24.44 11.66 12.14
C ARG A 96 23.59 10.42 12.29
N ILE A 97 22.33 10.51 11.82
CA ILE A 97 21.44 9.35 11.74
C ILE A 97 21.67 8.67 10.39
N ASP A 98 22.31 7.52 10.39
CA ASP A 98 22.50 6.70 9.19
C ASP A 98 21.35 5.70 8.97
N ASP A 99 20.54 5.42 10.00
CA ASP A 99 19.41 4.50 9.95
C ASP A 99 18.11 5.21 9.55
N THR A 100 17.71 5.01 8.30
CA THR A 100 16.38 5.48 7.84
C THR A 100 15.28 4.49 8.26
N PRO A 101 13.99 4.88 8.19
CA PRO A 101 12.88 3.94 8.40
C PRO A 101 12.99 2.68 7.54
N VAL A 102 13.46 2.80 6.29
CA VAL A 102 13.68 1.66 5.37
C VAL A 102 14.75 0.71 5.90
N HIS A 103 15.88 1.22 6.40
CA HIS A 103 16.93 0.38 7.03
C HIS A 103 16.36 -0.42 8.20
N LYS A 104 15.55 0.23 9.06
CA LYS A 104 14.89 -0.43 10.20
C LYS A 104 13.90 -1.49 9.76
N ALA A 105 13.10 -1.21 8.75
CA ALA A 105 12.12 -2.16 8.21
C ALA A 105 12.78 -3.38 7.55
N ILE A 106 13.89 -3.21 6.82
CA ILE A 106 14.66 -4.33 6.25
C ILE A 106 15.28 -5.18 7.38
N ARG A 107 15.83 -4.53 8.41
CA ARG A 107 16.36 -5.22 9.60
C ARG A 107 15.27 -6.01 10.31
N GLU A 108 14.08 -5.46 10.42
CA GLU A 108 12.92 -6.14 11.00
C GLU A 108 12.52 -7.37 10.17
N GLY A 109 12.50 -7.28 8.83
CA GLY A 109 12.27 -8.41 7.93
C GLY A 109 13.28 -9.54 8.15
N MET A 110 14.58 -9.19 8.25
CA MET A 110 15.65 -10.14 8.52
C MET A 110 15.54 -10.77 9.92
N THR A 111 15.20 -9.97 10.92
CA THR A 111 14.99 -10.45 12.30
C THR A 111 13.81 -11.41 12.35
N ASN A 112 12.67 -11.06 11.72
CA ASN A 112 11.48 -11.90 11.67
C ASN A 112 11.74 -13.24 10.99
N MET A 113 12.48 -13.25 9.88
CA MET A 113 12.90 -14.47 9.20
C MET A 113 13.63 -15.42 10.18
N ILE A 114 14.53 -14.91 11.00
CA ILE A 114 15.30 -15.71 11.95
C ILE A 114 14.46 -16.19 13.13
N ILE A 115 13.69 -15.29 13.77
CA ILE A 115 12.96 -15.65 15.00
C ILE A 115 11.76 -16.55 14.76
N HIS A 116 11.24 -16.59 13.53
CA HIS A 116 10.13 -17.42 13.13
C HIS A 116 10.55 -18.73 12.40
N ALA A 117 11.83 -18.89 12.06
CA ALA A 117 12.32 -20.09 11.41
C ALA A 117 12.17 -21.36 12.28
N ASP A 118 11.83 -22.46 11.63
CA ASP A 118 11.85 -23.78 12.25
C ASP A 118 13.13 -24.50 11.92
N PHE A 119 14.09 -24.49 12.85
CA PHE A 119 15.40 -25.09 12.68
C PHE A 119 15.41 -26.63 12.73
N PHE A 120 14.27 -27.24 13.00
CA PHE A 120 14.11 -28.70 13.01
C PHE A 120 13.48 -29.25 11.73
N VAL A 121 13.04 -28.37 10.85
CA VAL A 121 12.48 -28.74 9.54
C VAL A 121 13.56 -28.55 8.48
N THR A 122 13.62 -29.47 7.51
CA THR A 122 14.50 -29.31 6.35
C THR A 122 14.12 -28.07 5.57
N GLY A 123 15.09 -27.17 5.38
CA GLY A 123 14.86 -25.93 4.67
C GLY A 123 16.08 -25.01 4.75
N VAL A 124 15.97 -23.87 4.12
CA VAL A 124 17.05 -22.88 4.01
C VAL A 124 16.56 -21.54 4.54
N LEU A 125 17.32 -20.93 5.45
CA LEU A 125 17.23 -19.49 5.69
C LEU A 125 17.87 -18.81 4.49
N LYS A 126 17.05 -18.26 3.61
CA LYS A 126 17.52 -17.71 2.34
C LYS A 126 17.12 -16.26 2.23
N VAL A 127 18.09 -15.43 1.84
CA VAL A 127 17.86 -14.03 1.47
C VAL A 127 18.31 -13.85 0.04
N GLU A 128 17.39 -13.39 -0.80
CA GLU A 128 17.67 -13.06 -2.19
C GLU A 128 17.45 -11.56 -2.40
N LYS A 129 18.46 -10.92 -2.98
CA LYS A 129 18.42 -9.51 -3.36
C LYS A 129 18.30 -9.40 -4.87
N TYR A 130 17.29 -8.70 -5.33
CA TYR A 130 17.09 -8.36 -6.74
C TYR A 130 17.18 -6.84 -6.93
N ASN A 131 17.19 -6.36 -8.16
CA ASN A 131 17.28 -4.92 -8.44
C ASN A 131 16.20 -4.09 -7.73
N HIS A 132 15.01 -4.65 -7.58
CA HIS A 132 13.86 -3.91 -7.05
C HIS A 132 13.09 -4.64 -5.95
N GLU A 133 13.64 -5.69 -5.40
CA GLU A 133 13.00 -6.41 -4.29
C GLU A 133 14.00 -7.20 -3.45
N LEU A 134 13.61 -7.42 -2.19
CA LEU A 134 14.26 -8.35 -1.28
C LEU A 134 13.29 -9.49 -0.96
N LEU A 135 13.78 -10.72 -1.01
CA LEU A 135 13.02 -11.91 -0.63
C LEU A 135 13.69 -12.58 0.57
N PHE A 136 12.95 -12.71 1.65
CA PHE A 136 13.34 -13.44 2.86
C PHE A 136 12.55 -14.72 2.95
N SER A 137 13.23 -15.86 2.97
CA SER A 137 12.60 -17.18 3.07
C SER A 137 13.09 -17.90 4.31
N ASN A 138 12.19 -18.44 5.11
CA ASN A 138 12.53 -19.27 6.25
C ASN A 138 11.75 -20.58 6.28
N PRO A 139 12.35 -21.68 6.78
CA PRO A 139 11.64 -22.94 6.97
C PRO A 139 10.59 -22.84 8.08
N GLY A 140 9.50 -23.59 7.95
CA GLY A 140 8.36 -23.64 8.86
C GLY A 140 7.09 -23.06 8.25
N SER A 141 6.12 -22.78 9.09
CA SER A 141 4.82 -22.18 8.74
C SER A 141 4.51 -21.03 9.70
N LEU A 142 3.59 -20.17 9.33
CA LEU A 142 3.08 -19.12 10.21
C LEU A 142 2.43 -19.71 11.46
N LYS A 143 2.65 -19.10 12.61
CA LYS A 143 2.01 -19.46 13.89
C LYS A 143 0.74 -18.68 14.19
N LEU A 144 0.46 -17.67 13.39
CA LEU A 144 -0.71 -16.80 13.47
C LEU A 144 -1.31 -16.66 12.06
N PRO A 145 -2.62 -16.44 11.95
CA PRO A 145 -3.24 -16.04 10.71
C PRO A 145 -2.60 -14.76 10.14
N ILE A 146 -2.58 -14.62 8.82
CA ILE A 146 -1.98 -13.44 8.16
C ILE A 146 -2.68 -12.16 8.59
N GLU A 147 -4.00 -12.21 8.80
CA GLU A 147 -4.82 -11.08 9.24
C GLU A 147 -4.36 -10.55 10.61
N ASP A 148 -4.07 -11.46 11.55
CA ASP A 148 -3.56 -11.10 12.87
C ASP A 148 -2.15 -10.48 12.79
N ILE A 149 -1.30 -11.00 11.89
CA ILE A 149 0.04 -10.47 11.65
C ILE A 149 -0.04 -9.05 11.06
N MET A 150 -0.98 -8.83 10.13
CA MET A 150 -1.19 -7.53 9.50
C MET A 150 -1.72 -6.48 10.48
N CYS A 151 -2.63 -6.87 11.40
CA CYS A 151 -3.15 -5.99 12.44
C CYS A 151 -2.10 -5.64 13.49
N GLY A 152 -1.12 -6.52 13.73
CA GLY A 152 -0.11 -6.35 14.77
C GLY A 152 -0.64 -6.55 16.20
N GLY A 153 0.19 -6.25 17.19
CA GLY A 153 -0.15 -6.39 18.62
C GLY A 153 0.06 -7.81 19.17
N ASN A 154 0.04 -8.84 18.33
CA ASN A 154 0.30 -10.22 18.71
C ASN A 154 1.61 -10.71 18.08
N SER A 155 2.44 -11.39 18.88
CA SER A 155 3.65 -12.06 18.39
C SER A 155 3.79 -13.43 19.04
N LYS A 156 3.98 -14.44 18.21
CA LYS A 156 4.29 -15.82 18.65
C LYS A 156 5.61 -16.26 18.04
N ALA A 157 6.72 -15.68 18.52
CA ALA A 157 8.04 -16.08 18.07
C ALA A 157 8.24 -17.61 18.25
N ARG A 158 8.79 -18.26 17.22
CA ARG A 158 9.17 -19.68 17.32
C ARG A 158 10.41 -19.83 18.20
N ASN A 159 11.30 -18.84 18.13
CA ASN A 159 12.58 -18.84 18.82
C ASN A 159 12.71 -17.64 19.80
N PRO A 160 11.97 -17.61 20.93
CA PRO A 160 11.94 -16.45 21.82
C PRO A 160 13.29 -16.14 22.48
N ARG A 161 14.15 -17.13 22.71
CA ARG A 161 15.51 -16.88 23.21
C ARG A 161 16.39 -16.21 22.18
N ILE A 162 16.30 -16.58 20.90
CA ILE A 162 17.01 -15.92 19.80
C ILE A 162 16.49 -14.48 19.65
N GLN A 163 15.18 -14.26 19.74
CA GLN A 163 14.58 -12.92 19.75
C GLN A 163 15.18 -12.03 20.84
N ASN A 164 15.24 -12.56 22.07
CA ASN A 164 15.86 -11.81 23.19
C ASN A 164 17.35 -11.49 22.92
N MET A 165 18.11 -12.42 22.36
CA MET A 165 19.52 -12.19 22.02
C MET A 165 19.65 -11.08 20.97
N LEU A 166 18.88 -11.15 19.88
CA LEU A 166 18.88 -10.12 18.82
C LEU A 166 18.51 -8.75 19.39
N ARG A 167 17.51 -8.68 20.28
CA ARG A 167 17.12 -7.44 20.95
C ARG A 167 18.25 -6.87 21.84
N MET A 168 18.93 -7.71 22.60
CA MET A 168 20.01 -7.27 23.49
C MET A 168 21.24 -6.75 22.74
N ILE A 169 21.43 -7.16 21.48
CA ILE A 169 22.49 -6.64 20.61
C ILE A 169 21.99 -5.53 19.66
N GLY A 170 20.77 -5.02 19.87
CA GLY A 170 20.23 -3.87 19.16
C GLY A 170 19.60 -4.17 17.79
N TYR A 171 19.28 -5.45 17.51
CA TYR A 171 18.72 -5.87 16.23
C TYR A 171 17.25 -6.27 16.28
N GLY A 172 16.54 -6.02 17.37
CA GLY A 172 15.11 -6.28 17.51
C GLY A 172 14.42 -5.18 18.28
N ASP A 173 13.32 -4.70 17.75
CA ASP A 173 12.43 -3.76 18.44
C ASP A 173 11.29 -4.48 19.18
N ASN A 174 10.34 -3.73 19.71
CA ASN A 174 9.27 -4.20 20.59
C ASN A 174 8.36 -5.24 19.95
N ILE A 175 7.86 -6.14 20.79
CA ILE A 175 6.99 -7.27 20.44
C ILE A 175 5.73 -6.81 19.70
N GLY A 176 5.49 -7.38 18.51
CA GLY A 176 4.22 -7.26 17.77
C GLY A 176 4.06 -6.06 16.85
N SER A 177 5.09 -5.23 16.67
CA SER A 177 5.09 -4.09 15.72
C SER A 177 5.75 -4.38 14.37
N GLY A 178 6.37 -5.54 14.21
CA GLY A 178 7.28 -5.86 13.11
C GLY A 178 6.70 -5.70 11.71
N TYR A 179 5.76 -6.54 11.33
CA TYR A 179 5.17 -6.50 9.99
C TYR A 179 4.35 -5.22 9.72
N PRO A 180 3.51 -4.72 10.65
CA PRO A 180 2.85 -3.43 10.50
C PRO A 180 3.82 -2.26 10.30
N THR A 181 4.98 -2.27 10.97
CA THR A 181 6.03 -1.25 10.77
C THR A 181 6.59 -1.31 9.35
N ILE A 182 6.85 -2.50 8.82
CA ILE A 182 7.27 -2.69 7.44
C ILE A 182 6.21 -2.12 6.47
N LEU A 183 4.94 -2.48 6.65
CA LEU A 183 3.84 -2.00 5.81
C LEU A 183 3.73 -0.47 5.82
N LYS A 184 3.85 0.14 7.02
CA LYS A 184 3.82 1.60 7.19
C LYS A 184 4.94 2.28 6.41
N VAL A 185 6.18 1.80 6.56
CA VAL A 185 7.35 2.37 5.87
C VAL A 185 7.21 2.24 4.36
N TRP A 186 6.78 1.09 3.85
CA TRP A 186 6.55 0.89 2.41
C TRP A 186 5.49 1.81 1.84
N LYS A 187 4.42 2.05 2.61
CA LYS A 187 3.38 3.02 2.24
C LYS A 187 3.93 4.45 2.22
N GLU A 188 4.73 4.85 3.22
CA GLU A 188 5.34 6.18 3.29
C GLU A 188 6.32 6.45 2.15
N GLU A 189 7.03 5.41 1.65
CA GLU A 189 7.91 5.49 0.49
C GLU A 189 7.17 5.38 -0.86
N ASN A 190 5.85 5.23 -0.85
CA ASN A 190 5.03 4.97 -2.04
C ASN A 190 5.52 3.76 -2.84
N TRP A 191 5.96 2.71 -2.18
CA TRP A 191 6.36 1.45 -2.82
C TRP A 191 5.23 0.43 -2.85
N ARG A 192 5.32 -0.55 -3.76
CA ARG A 192 4.38 -1.66 -3.81
C ARG A 192 4.34 -2.39 -2.47
N LYS A 193 3.12 -2.78 -2.04
CA LYS A 193 2.89 -3.41 -0.74
C LYS A 193 3.73 -4.70 -0.59
N PRO A 194 4.41 -4.91 0.55
CA PRO A 194 5.04 -6.17 0.91
C PRO A 194 4.05 -7.33 0.92
N THR A 195 4.54 -8.52 0.54
CA THR A 195 3.73 -9.75 0.57
C THR A 195 4.34 -10.77 1.51
N LEU A 196 3.48 -11.42 2.30
CA LEU A 196 3.84 -12.51 3.19
C LEU A 196 3.05 -13.76 2.76
N LEU A 197 3.76 -14.82 2.38
CA LEU A 197 3.18 -16.06 1.88
C LEU A 197 3.59 -17.23 2.77
N ASP A 198 2.61 -18.00 3.24
CA ASP A 198 2.83 -19.29 3.87
C ASP A 198 2.69 -20.38 2.81
N ARG A 199 3.82 -20.94 2.38
CA ARG A 199 3.87 -22.09 1.46
C ARG A 199 3.81 -23.38 2.25
N THR A 200 2.64 -23.72 2.74
CA THR A 200 2.43 -24.87 3.64
C THR A 200 2.95 -26.19 3.07
N GLU A 201 2.81 -26.43 1.76
CA GLU A 201 3.31 -27.62 1.07
C GLU A 201 4.84 -27.74 1.13
N LEU A 202 5.54 -26.61 1.06
CA LEU A 202 7.00 -26.53 1.13
C LEU A 202 7.51 -26.34 2.56
N ARG A 203 6.61 -26.14 3.53
CA ARG A 203 6.95 -25.72 4.89
C ARG A 203 7.90 -24.52 4.88
N GLN A 204 7.55 -23.50 4.14
CA GLN A 204 8.35 -22.30 3.96
C GLN A 204 7.48 -21.06 4.03
N VAL A 205 7.99 -20.02 4.69
CA VAL A 205 7.37 -18.70 4.73
C VAL A 205 8.25 -17.75 3.93
N ASP A 206 7.64 -17.02 3.01
CA ASP A 206 8.30 -16.04 2.16
C ASP A 206 7.77 -14.63 2.45
N LEU A 207 8.68 -13.71 2.78
CA LEU A 207 8.42 -12.27 2.88
C LEU A 207 9.11 -11.58 1.71
N THR A 208 8.32 -10.98 0.82
CA THR A 208 8.82 -10.16 -0.29
C THR A 208 8.66 -8.68 0.04
N LEU A 209 9.73 -7.93 -0.10
CA LEU A 209 9.80 -6.49 0.10
C LEU A 209 10.12 -5.80 -1.24
N PRO A 210 9.11 -5.45 -2.07
CA PRO A 210 9.33 -4.80 -3.36
C PRO A 210 9.64 -3.32 -3.16
N MET A 211 10.79 -2.86 -3.68
CA MET A 211 11.22 -1.46 -3.67
C MET A 211 10.93 -0.80 -5.03
N ILE A 212 9.73 -1.04 -5.54
CA ILE A 212 9.25 -0.50 -6.81
C ILE A 212 8.32 0.65 -6.48
N SER A 213 8.70 1.87 -6.90
CA SER A 213 7.88 3.05 -6.71
C SER A 213 6.56 2.92 -7.47
N LEU A 214 5.47 3.27 -6.80
CA LEU A 214 4.16 3.46 -7.43
C LEU A 214 4.10 4.78 -8.21
N LEU A 215 5.08 5.67 -7.97
CA LEU A 215 5.22 6.99 -8.57
C LEU A 215 6.62 7.12 -9.21
N PRO A 216 6.85 6.55 -10.42
CA PRO A 216 8.13 6.72 -11.11
C PRO A 216 8.39 8.18 -11.49
N GLU A 217 9.60 8.69 -11.27
CA GLU A 217 9.95 10.10 -11.50
C GLU A 217 9.67 10.57 -12.95
N ASN A 218 9.95 9.69 -13.93
CA ASN A 218 9.66 10.00 -15.34
C ASN A 218 8.16 10.22 -15.59
N VAL A 219 7.30 9.37 -14.99
CA VAL A 219 5.84 9.51 -15.10
C VAL A 219 5.34 10.77 -14.41
N LEU A 220 5.89 11.10 -13.23
CA LEU A 220 5.57 12.35 -12.54
C LEU A 220 5.87 13.57 -13.40
N HIS A 221 7.04 13.64 -14.04
CA HIS A 221 7.41 14.73 -14.94
C HIS A 221 6.50 14.81 -16.16
N GLU A 222 6.15 13.68 -16.76
CA GLU A 222 5.21 13.65 -17.89
C GLU A 222 3.82 14.13 -17.49
N MET A 223 3.33 13.71 -16.33
CA MET A 223 2.03 14.14 -15.79
C MET A 223 2.03 15.62 -15.41
N GLU A 224 3.09 16.11 -14.77
CA GLU A 224 3.25 17.51 -14.42
C GLU A 224 3.26 18.40 -15.68
N ALA A 225 3.99 17.97 -16.72
CA ALA A 225 4.00 18.65 -18.02
C ALA A 225 2.63 18.61 -18.71
N HIS A 226 1.85 17.52 -18.53
CA HIS A 226 0.54 17.36 -19.15
C HIS A 226 -0.57 18.15 -18.43
N TYR A 227 -0.66 18.02 -17.10
CA TYR A 227 -1.72 18.63 -16.29
C TYR A 227 -1.40 20.05 -15.84
N GLY A 228 -0.13 20.42 -15.81
CA GLY A 228 0.40 21.66 -15.24
C GLY A 228 0.70 21.53 -13.74
N GLU A 229 1.73 22.25 -13.31
CA GLU A 229 2.27 22.20 -11.94
C GLU A 229 1.19 22.47 -10.87
N MET A 230 0.36 23.48 -11.06
CA MET A 230 -0.67 23.86 -10.07
C MET A 230 -1.70 22.75 -9.82
N LEU A 231 -2.17 22.08 -10.87
CA LEU A 231 -3.14 20.99 -10.73
C LEU A 231 -2.46 19.76 -10.11
N PHE A 232 -1.26 19.44 -10.58
CA PHE A 232 -0.51 18.28 -10.11
C PHE A 232 -0.18 18.35 -8.61
N VAL A 233 0.28 19.50 -8.12
CA VAL A 233 0.57 19.74 -6.69
C VAL A 233 -0.70 19.68 -5.82
N SER A 234 -1.87 19.96 -6.38
CA SER A 234 -3.15 19.89 -5.66
C SER A 234 -3.68 18.47 -5.46
N LEU A 235 -3.09 17.47 -6.12
CA LEU A 235 -3.52 16.07 -6.01
C LEU A 235 -3.06 15.45 -4.71
N THR A 236 -3.93 14.62 -4.11
CA THR A 236 -3.55 13.80 -2.97
C THR A 236 -2.57 12.70 -3.40
N ALA A 237 -1.86 12.09 -2.44
CA ALA A 237 -0.93 11.00 -2.73
C ALA A 237 -1.63 9.83 -3.45
N GLU A 238 -2.84 9.49 -3.03
CA GLU A 238 -3.64 8.43 -3.65
C GLU A 238 -4.05 8.80 -5.09
N GLU A 239 -4.45 10.05 -5.34
CA GLU A 239 -4.79 10.54 -6.68
C GLU A 239 -3.56 10.51 -7.61
N GLN A 240 -2.38 10.89 -7.12
CA GLN A 240 -1.12 10.81 -7.88
C GLN A 240 -0.78 9.36 -8.24
N ILE A 241 -0.92 8.43 -7.29
CA ILE A 241 -0.68 6.99 -7.53
C ILE A 241 -1.65 6.43 -8.58
N ILE A 242 -2.94 6.74 -8.46
CA ILE A 242 -3.94 6.31 -9.44
C ILE A 242 -3.62 6.89 -10.82
N ALA A 243 -3.35 8.18 -10.90
CA ALA A 243 -3.04 8.83 -12.15
C ALA A 243 -1.77 8.24 -12.81
N ALA A 244 -0.70 8.02 -12.03
CA ALA A 244 0.53 7.39 -12.53
C ALA A 244 0.31 5.93 -12.98
N TYR A 245 -0.53 5.18 -12.27
CA TYR A 245 -0.85 3.81 -12.63
C TYR A 245 -1.63 3.75 -13.95
N VAL A 246 -2.63 4.61 -14.13
CA VAL A 246 -3.44 4.70 -15.35
C VAL A 246 -2.65 5.33 -16.51
N TRP A 247 -1.66 6.20 -16.22
CA TRP A 247 -0.80 6.81 -17.23
C TRP A 247 -0.02 5.78 -18.04
N ASN A 248 0.47 4.75 -17.37
CA ASN A 248 1.23 3.66 -17.98
C ASN A 248 0.34 2.50 -18.47
N GLY A 249 -0.92 2.49 -18.10
CA GLY A 249 -1.91 1.48 -18.49
C GLY A 249 -2.94 2.02 -19.47
N GLU A 250 -3.77 1.13 -20.01
CA GLU A 250 -4.88 1.55 -20.90
C GLU A 250 -6.13 1.92 -20.11
N SER A 251 -6.44 1.15 -19.08
CA SER A 251 -7.61 1.36 -18.22
C SER A 251 -7.46 0.66 -16.87
N VAL A 252 -8.20 1.10 -15.87
CA VAL A 252 -8.19 0.50 -14.54
C VAL A 252 -9.61 0.38 -13.98
N SER A 253 -9.85 -0.67 -13.19
CA SER A 253 -11.09 -0.88 -12.45
C SER A 253 -10.95 -0.50 -10.97
N ASN A 254 -12.10 -0.28 -10.29
CA ASN A 254 -12.11 -0.05 -8.85
C ASN A 254 -11.48 -1.23 -8.07
N ALA A 255 -11.69 -2.48 -8.52
CA ALA A 255 -11.15 -3.67 -7.84
C ALA A 255 -9.60 -3.74 -7.90
N GLU A 256 -9.00 -3.37 -9.02
CA GLU A 256 -7.53 -3.29 -9.16
C GLU A 256 -6.95 -2.22 -8.25
N LEU A 257 -7.59 -1.04 -8.16
CA LEU A 257 -7.14 0.04 -7.29
C LEU A 257 -7.30 -0.27 -5.80
N GLN A 258 -8.30 -1.08 -5.41
CA GLN A 258 -8.39 -1.58 -4.03
C GLN A 258 -7.16 -2.39 -3.66
N GLN A 259 -6.69 -3.25 -4.55
CA GLN A 259 -5.48 -4.06 -4.32
C GLN A 259 -4.21 -3.19 -4.31
N LEU A 260 -4.13 -2.21 -5.22
CA LEU A 260 -2.99 -1.31 -5.33
C LEU A 260 -2.83 -0.42 -4.08
N LEU A 261 -3.92 0.21 -3.64
CA LEU A 261 -3.91 1.20 -2.55
C LEU A 261 -4.15 0.57 -1.17
N GLY A 262 -4.67 -0.64 -1.11
CA GLY A 262 -5.09 -1.28 0.15
C GLY A 262 -6.30 -0.60 0.80
N LEU A 263 -7.14 0.08 0.01
CA LEU A 263 -8.36 0.77 0.44
C LEU A 263 -9.60 -0.07 0.12
N ASN A 264 -10.71 0.23 0.79
CA ASN A 264 -11.98 -0.44 0.48
C ASN A 264 -12.66 0.16 -0.77
N SER A 265 -13.66 -0.55 -1.32
CA SER A 265 -14.36 -0.18 -2.56
C SER A 265 -15.03 1.20 -2.51
N ILE A 266 -15.51 1.61 -1.33
CA ILE A 266 -16.21 2.89 -1.15
C ILE A 266 -15.21 4.04 -1.16
N GLU A 267 -14.07 3.88 -0.50
CA GLU A 267 -12.99 4.88 -0.47
C GLU A 267 -12.40 5.09 -1.86
N VAL A 268 -12.04 4.00 -2.55
CA VAL A 268 -11.56 4.06 -3.94
C VAL A 268 -12.61 4.71 -4.85
N GLY A 269 -13.89 4.36 -4.69
CA GLY A 269 -14.98 4.95 -5.46
C GLY A 269 -15.11 6.46 -5.29
N LYS A 270 -14.92 6.98 -4.06
CA LYS A 270 -14.92 8.42 -3.80
C LYS A 270 -13.76 9.14 -4.47
N ILE A 271 -12.55 8.56 -4.40
CA ILE A 271 -11.36 9.12 -5.04
C ILE A 271 -11.56 9.17 -6.57
N LEU A 272 -11.98 8.05 -7.17
CA LEU A 272 -12.24 7.97 -8.61
C LEU A 272 -13.29 8.99 -9.08
N HIS A 273 -14.37 9.15 -8.33
CA HIS A 273 -15.39 10.16 -8.63
C HIS A 273 -14.80 11.57 -8.61
N GLY A 274 -14.03 11.91 -7.57
CA GLY A 274 -13.35 13.20 -7.47
C GLY A 274 -12.37 13.44 -8.61
N MET A 275 -11.63 12.40 -9.05
CA MET A 275 -10.71 12.51 -10.20
C MET A 275 -11.44 12.69 -11.53
N VAL A 276 -12.62 12.09 -11.69
CA VAL A 276 -13.47 12.31 -12.88
C VAL A 276 -14.03 13.74 -12.87
N GLU A 277 -14.46 14.26 -11.72
CA GLU A 277 -14.92 15.65 -11.58
C GLU A 277 -13.79 16.68 -11.88
N LYS A 278 -12.57 16.36 -11.47
CA LYS A 278 -11.36 17.15 -11.79
C LYS A 278 -10.91 17.00 -13.25
N GLN A 279 -11.61 16.20 -14.07
CA GLN A 279 -11.24 15.91 -15.47
C GLN A 279 -9.85 15.25 -15.63
N LEU A 280 -9.40 14.51 -14.63
CA LEU A 280 -8.16 13.73 -14.68
C LEU A 280 -8.39 12.37 -15.33
N LEU A 281 -9.57 11.78 -15.07
CA LEU A 281 -9.97 10.48 -15.58
C LEU A 281 -11.28 10.57 -16.36
N ASN A 282 -11.39 9.76 -17.39
CA ASN A 282 -12.63 9.46 -18.08
C ASN A 282 -13.20 8.16 -17.52
N GLN A 283 -14.50 8.15 -17.23
CA GLN A 283 -15.21 6.94 -16.85
C GLN A 283 -15.79 6.27 -18.09
N GLU A 284 -15.40 5.04 -18.34
CA GLU A 284 -15.93 4.21 -19.41
C GLU A 284 -16.78 3.09 -18.83
N ASN A 285 -17.87 2.76 -19.54
CA ASN A 285 -18.87 1.78 -19.10
C ASN A 285 -19.63 2.20 -17.84
N LYS A 286 -20.63 1.41 -17.45
CA LYS A 286 -21.44 1.64 -16.25
C LYS A 286 -21.62 0.34 -15.47
N ASN A 287 -21.87 0.46 -14.18
CA ASN A 287 -22.11 -0.64 -13.25
C ASN A 287 -20.88 -1.53 -12.99
N ARG A 288 -21.04 -2.85 -13.04
CA ARG A 288 -20.01 -3.83 -12.66
C ARG A 288 -18.74 -3.80 -13.56
N TRP A 289 -18.84 -3.22 -14.75
CA TRP A 289 -17.77 -3.16 -15.74
C TRP A 289 -17.19 -1.75 -15.91
N THR A 290 -17.34 -0.90 -14.91
CA THR A 290 -16.81 0.46 -14.96
C THR A 290 -15.29 0.43 -14.96
N THR A 291 -14.70 1.05 -15.97
CA THR A 291 -13.26 1.27 -16.09
C THR A 291 -12.97 2.76 -16.20
N TYR A 292 -11.75 3.13 -15.86
CA TYR A 292 -11.28 4.51 -15.86
C TYR A 292 -10.03 4.62 -16.71
N THR A 293 -9.96 5.63 -17.55
CA THR A 293 -8.84 5.93 -18.44
C THR A 293 -8.36 7.35 -18.21
N ILE A 294 -7.13 7.65 -18.60
CA ILE A 294 -6.59 9.03 -18.49
C ILE A 294 -7.33 9.97 -19.46
N CYS A 295 -7.68 11.15 -18.96
CA CYS A 295 -8.17 12.24 -19.81
C CYS A 295 -6.99 12.88 -20.54
N LYS A 296 -6.83 12.57 -21.83
CA LYS A 296 -5.72 13.10 -22.68
C LYS A 296 -5.99 14.50 -23.23
N GLU A 297 -7.21 15.02 -23.10
CA GLU A 297 -7.56 16.38 -23.54
C GLU A 297 -7.08 17.40 -22.51
N ARG A 298 -6.21 18.33 -22.92
CA ARG A 298 -5.77 19.43 -22.06
C ARG A 298 -6.94 20.35 -21.72
N VAL A 299 -7.06 20.76 -20.47
CA VAL A 299 -8.01 21.78 -20.00
C VAL A 299 -7.85 23.13 -20.72
N GLY A 300 -6.79 23.30 -21.54
CA GLY A 300 -6.46 24.49 -22.31
C GLY A 300 -6.92 24.51 -23.77
N ASP A 301 -7.26 23.38 -24.39
CA ASP A 301 -7.48 23.28 -25.85
C ASP A 301 -8.92 23.55 -26.33
N LYS A 302 -9.81 24.01 -25.46
CA LYS A 302 -11.18 24.44 -25.85
C LYS A 302 -11.25 25.92 -26.32
N LYS A 303 -10.29 26.40 -27.07
CA LYS A 303 -10.45 27.66 -27.85
C LYS A 303 -9.70 27.57 -29.16
N SER A 304 -10.39 27.19 -30.18
CA SER A 304 -10.26 27.39 -31.61
C SER A 304 -10.43 26.08 -32.38
N ASP A 305 -11.64 25.88 -32.88
CA ASP A 305 -11.88 25.55 -34.27
C ASP A 305 -13.37 25.20 -34.44
N LYS A 306 -14.15 26.24 -34.67
CA LYS A 306 -15.39 26.14 -35.42
C LYS A 306 -15.28 27.09 -36.59
N LYS A 307 -14.88 26.55 -37.75
CA LYS A 307 -15.39 27.03 -39.02
C LYS A 307 -15.08 26.07 -40.14
N SER A 308 -16.19 25.83 -40.89
CA SER A 308 -16.31 25.36 -42.27
C SER A 308 -16.08 23.89 -42.52
N ASP A 309 -16.88 23.14 -43.20
CA ASP A 309 -17.93 23.37 -44.17
C ASP A 309 -18.61 22.05 -44.57
N LYS A 310 -19.91 22.20 -44.90
CA LYS A 310 -20.72 21.64 -45.98
C LYS A 310 -21.38 20.28 -45.88
N LYS A 311 -22.70 20.40 -45.88
CA LYS A 311 -23.77 19.85 -46.78
C LYS A 311 -23.70 18.34 -47.10
N SER A 312 -24.74 17.61 -46.97
CA SER A 312 -26.10 17.69 -47.55
C SER A 312 -27.04 16.57 -47.07
N ASP A 313 -28.31 16.95 -46.88
CA ASP A 313 -29.57 16.27 -47.29
C ASP A 313 -29.96 14.92 -46.67
N LYS A 314 -31.07 14.73 -46.03
CA LYS A 314 -32.49 14.99 -46.30
C LYS A 314 -33.41 14.47 -45.18
N LYS A 315 -34.42 15.26 -44.83
CA LYS A 315 -35.82 14.98 -44.47
C LYS A 315 -36.13 13.94 -43.36
N GLY A 316 -36.90 14.26 -42.36
CA GLY A 316 -38.19 14.77 -42.24
C GLY A 316 -38.69 14.93 -40.81
N ASP A 317 -39.37 16.02 -40.61
CA ASP A 317 -40.57 16.34 -39.82
C ASP A 317 -40.78 15.76 -38.41
N LYS A 318 -40.99 16.51 -37.37
CA LYS A 318 -41.86 17.67 -37.10
C LYS A 318 -41.67 18.14 -35.65
N LYS A 319 -41.69 19.46 -35.48
CA LYS A 319 -42.26 20.33 -34.43
C LYS A 319 -41.85 20.07 -32.99
N GLY A 320 -41.51 21.02 -32.22
CA GLY A 320 -41.58 22.48 -32.29
C GLY A 320 -40.88 23.11 -31.09
N ASP A 321 -40.36 24.25 -31.37
CA ASP A 321 -40.26 25.51 -30.62
C ASP A 321 -39.73 25.52 -29.17
N LYS A 322 -38.75 26.26 -28.86
CA LYS A 322 -38.25 27.60 -28.95
C LYS A 322 -37.14 27.83 -27.90
N LYS A 323 -36.07 28.42 -28.37
CA LYS A 323 -35.36 29.63 -27.87
C LYS A 323 -34.97 29.62 -26.38
N SER A 324 -33.86 29.98 -26.05
CA SER A 324 -32.72 30.86 -26.39
C SER A 324 -32.04 31.34 -25.12
N ASP A 325 -30.73 31.32 -25.15
CA ASP A 325 -29.80 32.26 -24.53
C ASP A 325 -30.17 33.09 -23.31
N LYS A 326 -29.36 32.99 -22.31
CA LYS A 326 -28.60 34.04 -21.63
C LYS A 326 -28.57 34.02 -20.12
N LYS A 327 -27.33 33.94 -19.66
CA LYS A 327 -26.72 34.68 -18.54
C LYS A 327 -27.44 34.78 -17.19
N ASN A 328 -26.70 34.25 -16.18
CA ASN A 328 -26.56 34.83 -14.83
C ASN A 328 -27.81 35.46 -14.21
N ALA A 329 -28.49 34.63 -13.54
CA ALA A 329 -29.11 34.76 -12.21
C ALA A 329 -29.55 33.37 -11.83
N MET A 330 -29.32 33.02 -10.57
CA MET A 330 -29.76 31.75 -9.96
C MET A 330 -31.30 31.74 -9.93
N GLU A 331 -31.94 31.52 -11.10
CA GLU A 331 -33.40 31.38 -11.20
C GLU A 331 -33.75 29.97 -10.81
N LEU A 332 -34.36 29.86 -9.62
CA LEU A 332 -35.00 28.64 -9.13
C LEU A 332 -36.12 28.23 -10.10
N THR A 333 -36.16 26.95 -10.41
CA THR A 333 -37.25 26.39 -11.22
C THR A 333 -38.58 26.57 -10.51
N ASP A 334 -39.70 26.63 -11.27
CA ASP A 334 -41.05 26.77 -10.70
C ASP A 334 -41.35 25.72 -9.64
N THR A 335 -40.85 24.49 -9.83
CA THR A 335 -40.99 23.41 -8.88
C THR A 335 -40.23 23.70 -7.57
N GLU A 336 -39.02 24.25 -7.66
CA GLU A 336 -38.20 24.59 -6.50
C GLU A 336 -38.81 25.77 -5.72
N GLN A 337 -39.37 26.76 -6.44
CA GLN A 337 -40.10 27.88 -5.82
C GLN A 337 -41.34 27.39 -5.05
N GLN A 338 -42.09 26.46 -5.61
CA GLN A 338 -43.27 25.88 -4.96
C GLN A 338 -42.88 25.05 -3.73
N ILE A 339 -41.80 24.29 -3.79
CA ILE A 339 -41.28 23.55 -2.64
C ILE A 339 -40.82 24.50 -1.53
N LEU A 340 -40.12 25.57 -1.88
CA LEU A 340 -39.67 26.58 -0.91
C LEU A 340 -40.86 27.33 -0.27
N ALA A 341 -41.88 27.65 -1.03
CA ALA A 341 -43.08 28.29 -0.50
C ALA A 341 -43.76 27.40 0.55
N LEU A 342 -43.88 26.11 0.31
CA LEU A 342 -44.43 25.15 1.27
C LEU A 342 -43.54 24.94 2.50
N MET A 343 -42.21 24.90 2.34
CA MET A 343 -41.28 24.79 3.46
C MET A 343 -41.21 26.06 4.32
N ARG A 344 -41.49 27.24 3.74
CA ARG A 344 -41.60 28.50 4.51
C ARG A 344 -42.89 28.56 5.35
N LEU A 345 -43.95 27.92 4.91
CA LEU A 345 -45.20 27.83 5.64
C LEU A 345 -45.16 26.79 6.77
N ASP A 346 -44.43 25.72 6.58
CA ASP A 346 -44.27 24.64 7.55
C ASP A 346 -42.87 24.03 7.40
N ALA A 347 -41.97 24.33 8.36
CA ALA A 347 -40.63 23.81 8.37
C ALA A 347 -40.53 22.29 8.63
N SER A 348 -41.63 21.67 9.08
CA SER A 348 -41.71 20.22 9.36
C SER A 348 -42.24 19.39 8.20
N VAL A 349 -42.40 19.99 7.02
CA VAL A 349 -42.95 19.33 5.85
C VAL A 349 -42.14 18.11 5.41
N THR A 350 -42.81 16.98 5.22
CA THR A 350 -42.19 15.72 4.79
C THR A 350 -42.33 15.51 3.29
N TYR A 351 -41.51 14.62 2.72
CA TYR A 351 -41.59 14.24 1.31
C TYR A 351 -43.01 13.79 0.92
N SER A 352 -43.68 13.01 1.77
CA SER A 352 -45.05 12.51 1.52
C SER A 352 -46.08 13.65 1.48
N MET A 353 -45.88 14.73 2.24
CA MET A 353 -46.74 15.91 2.20
C MET A 353 -46.53 16.74 0.94
N LEU A 354 -45.26 16.86 0.51
CA LEU A 354 -44.92 17.52 -0.75
C LEU A 354 -45.46 16.77 -1.98
N GLU A 355 -45.36 15.42 -1.96
CA GLU A 355 -45.94 14.56 -3.01
C GLU A 355 -47.44 14.81 -3.18
N LYS A 356 -48.18 14.86 -2.06
CA LYS A 356 -49.64 15.08 -2.08
C LYS A 356 -50.03 16.51 -2.47
N LYS A 357 -49.28 17.52 -1.99
CA LYS A 357 -49.63 18.93 -2.24
C LYS A 357 -49.24 19.41 -3.62
N LEU A 358 -48.15 18.92 -4.17
CA LEU A 358 -47.62 19.34 -5.47
C LEU A 358 -47.95 18.36 -6.60
N SER A 359 -48.53 17.20 -6.28
CA SER A 359 -48.81 16.11 -7.25
C SER A 359 -47.56 15.72 -8.08
N LEU A 360 -46.41 15.75 -7.46
CA LEU A 360 -45.11 15.46 -8.10
C LEU A 360 -44.56 14.10 -7.62
N GLY A 361 -43.95 13.39 -8.53
CA GLY A 361 -43.29 12.12 -8.20
C GLY A 361 -42.09 12.30 -7.26
N ARG A 362 -41.85 11.30 -6.40
CA ARG A 362 -40.81 11.30 -5.38
C ARG A 362 -39.38 11.58 -5.92
N THR A 363 -39.12 11.11 -7.14
CA THR A 363 -37.82 11.31 -7.82
C THR A 363 -37.59 12.76 -8.22
N THR A 364 -38.66 13.46 -8.68
CA THR A 364 -38.63 14.88 -9.05
C THR A 364 -38.42 15.75 -7.82
N LEU A 365 -39.17 15.45 -6.74
CA LEU A 365 -39.00 16.15 -5.45
C LEU A 365 -37.60 15.95 -4.86
N PHE A 366 -37.05 14.74 -4.95
CA PHE A 366 -35.72 14.45 -4.48
C PHE A 366 -34.64 15.27 -5.22
N LYS A 367 -34.75 15.35 -6.56
CA LYS A 367 -33.83 16.17 -7.38
C LYS A 367 -33.91 17.65 -7.03
N ALA A 368 -35.10 18.18 -6.93
CA ALA A 368 -35.32 19.60 -6.61
C ALA A 368 -34.82 19.96 -5.19
N ILE A 369 -35.10 19.12 -4.18
CA ILE A 369 -34.62 19.36 -2.82
C ILE A 369 -33.13 19.17 -2.71
N SER A 370 -32.50 18.24 -3.45
CA SER A 370 -31.05 18.07 -3.50
C SER A 370 -30.40 19.31 -4.09
N HIS A 371 -30.90 19.85 -5.19
CA HIS A 371 -30.37 21.08 -5.78
C HIS A 371 -30.51 22.29 -4.84
N LEU A 372 -31.69 22.44 -4.15
CA LEU A 372 -31.87 23.49 -3.15
C LEU A 372 -30.92 23.39 -1.96
N LYS A 373 -30.45 22.17 -1.62
CA LYS A 373 -29.43 21.96 -0.61
C LYS A 373 -28.04 22.31 -1.13
N GLU A 374 -27.71 21.96 -2.38
CA GLU A 374 -26.42 22.28 -3.01
C GLU A 374 -26.20 23.80 -3.11
N ILE A 375 -27.25 24.56 -3.40
CA ILE A 375 -27.22 26.02 -3.44
C ILE A 375 -27.40 26.68 -2.06
N ASN A 376 -27.38 25.89 -0.97
CA ASN A 376 -27.50 26.34 0.43
C ASN A 376 -28.78 27.14 0.75
N VAL A 377 -29.84 26.95 0.02
CA VAL A 377 -31.17 27.60 0.27
C VAL A 377 -31.98 26.83 1.31
N VAL A 378 -31.77 25.52 1.46
CA VAL A 378 -32.44 24.65 2.43
C VAL A 378 -31.41 23.78 3.18
N SER A 379 -31.51 23.75 4.52
CA SER A 379 -30.73 22.83 5.36
C SER A 379 -31.68 21.89 6.11
N ARG A 380 -31.18 20.72 6.48
CA ARG A 380 -31.91 19.75 7.29
C ARG A 380 -31.48 19.87 8.76
N GLU A 381 -32.39 20.26 9.64
CA GLU A 381 -32.19 20.20 11.08
C GLU A 381 -32.86 18.92 11.65
N GLY A 382 -32.08 18.13 12.43
CA GLY A 382 -32.54 16.92 13.11
C GLY A 382 -32.08 15.61 12.50
N GLY A 383 -31.50 14.73 13.33
CA GLY A 383 -31.06 13.39 12.98
C GLY A 383 -32.23 12.41 12.90
N ARG A 384 -32.06 11.30 12.15
CA ARG A 384 -32.97 10.14 12.19
C ARG A 384 -33.12 9.68 13.63
N LYS A 385 -34.35 9.75 14.18
CA LYS A 385 -34.75 8.85 15.26
C LYS A 385 -34.96 7.46 14.62
N ASN A 386 -34.26 6.45 15.20
CA ASN A 386 -34.46 5.03 14.86
C ASN A 386 -35.96 4.63 14.93
#